data_ec06d01d9ce232dacf9ad44fd85cfe97
#
_entry.id   ec06d01d9ce232dacf9ad44fd85cfe97
#
_cell.length_a   1.000
_cell.length_b   1.000
_cell.length_c   1.000
_cell.angle_alpha   90.00
_cell.angle_beta   90.00
_cell.angle_gamma   90.00
#
_symmetry.space_group_name_H-M   'P 1'
#
loop_
_entity.id
_entity.type
_entity.pdbx_description
1 polymer ?
#
loop_
_entity_poly.entity_id
_entity_poly.type
_entity_poly.pdbx_seq_one_letter_code
_entity_poly.pdbx_strand_id
1 'polypeptide(L)'
;MSDEASPTNVGSLAPSVATRRADATRWIAGLHDELTSFFGRLDRGGTFSEDRWERPGGGGGVTRVMTDGVTFEKAGINRSAVMGELPELAARRLGGHGAAAGATHFFATGVSLVVHPRSPKVPTVHLNVRYFELTDEHGTPTDSWFGGGTDLTPFYPHIEDGVTFHRALRDMADRHHARFYSDFKRWCDEYFVNVHRENEARGIGGIFFDHLRADDASHGLDRERVQAFVSDVARVLKQAYEPLVERRRDDAFNDAEREFQLVRRGRYVEFNLVHDRGTIFGLQTNARVESVLMSLPPLAMWQYAPHYTADSFEAQLVRMLEPRDWVTGVAGK
;
A
#
# COMPACT_ATOMS: atom_id res chain seq x y z
N MET A 1 -46.55 -27.64 -37.44
CA MET A 1 -45.95 -26.28 -37.24
C MET A 1 -45.68 -26.18 -35.76
N SER A 2 -44.49 -26.51 -35.38
CA SER A 2 -43.98 -26.50 -34.01
C SER A 2 -43.32 -25.17 -33.73
N ASP A 3 -43.88 -24.43 -32.79
CA ASP A 3 -43.38 -23.15 -32.29
C ASP A 3 -42.20 -23.44 -31.37
N GLU A 4 -40.96 -23.19 -31.85
CA GLU A 4 -39.77 -23.19 -31.02
C GLU A 4 -39.66 -21.86 -30.26
N ALA A 5 -39.96 -21.89 -28.97
CA ALA A 5 -39.71 -20.78 -28.05
C ALA A 5 -38.21 -20.62 -27.86
N SER A 6 -37.65 -19.50 -28.34
CA SER A 6 -36.27 -19.06 -28.08
C SER A 6 -36.00 -18.93 -26.59
N PRO A 7 -34.82 -19.33 -26.10
CA PRO A 7 -34.49 -19.17 -24.68
C PRO A 7 -34.32 -17.70 -24.36
N THR A 8 -35.11 -17.20 -23.42
CA THR A 8 -34.96 -15.87 -22.81
C THR A 8 -33.60 -15.77 -22.16
N ASN A 9 -32.77 -14.89 -22.68
CA ASN A 9 -31.50 -14.48 -22.11
C ASN A 9 -31.76 -13.83 -20.74
N VAL A 10 -31.58 -14.58 -19.67
CA VAL A 10 -31.63 -14.05 -18.30
C VAL A 10 -30.38 -13.23 -18.09
N GLY A 11 -30.44 -11.96 -18.42
CA GLY A 11 -29.36 -10.99 -18.12
C GLY A 11 -29.05 -11.06 -16.63
N SER A 12 -27.77 -11.33 -16.31
CA SER A 12 -27.27 -11.33 -14.93
C SER A 12 -27.60 -10.00 -14.28
N LEU A 13 -28.51 -9.99 -13.31
CA LEU A 13 -28.81 -8.82 -12.51
C LEU A 13 -27.53 -8.36 -11.78
N ALA A 14 -27.21 -7.07 -11.90
CA ALA A 14 -26.07 -6.50 -11.18
C ALA A 14 -26.19 -6.76 -9.66
N PRO A 15 -25.12 -7.15 -8.96
CA PRO A 15 -25.16 -7.42 -7.53
C PRO A 15 -25.69 -6.23 -6.74
N SER A 16 -26.47 -6.48 -5.68
CA SER A 16 -26.90 -5.42 -4.79
C SER A 16 -25.71 -4.73 -4.11
N VAL A 17 -25.89 -3.50 -3.62
CA VAL A 17 -24.86 -2.78 -2.82
C VAL A 17 -24.39 -3.62 -1.65
N ALA A 18 -25.31 -4.24 -0.90
CA ALA A 18 -24.96 -5.09 0.23
C ALA A 18 -24.11 -6.30 -0.18
N THR A 19 -24.43 -6.94 -1.31
CA THR A 19 -23.66 -8.08 -1.84
C THR A 19 -22.26 -7.62 -2.24
N ARG A 20 -22.12 -6.51 -2.97
CA ARG A 20 -20.80 -5.98 -3.36
C ARG A 20 -19.91 -5.64 -2.17
N ARG A 21 -20.49 -4.99 -1.12
CA ARG A 21 -19.75 -4.65 0.10
C ARG A 21 -19.32 -5.89 0.88
N ALA A 22 -20.19 -6.89 0.97
CA ALA A 22 -19.88 -8.17 1.62
C ALA A 22 -18.76 -8.92 0.86
N ASP A 23 -18.82 -8.95 -0.47
CA ASP A 23 -17.80 -9.57 -1.32
C ASP A 23 -16.46 -8.85 -1.19
N ALA A 24 -16.45 -7.52 -1.24
CA ALA A 24 -15.25 -6.73 -1.04
C ALA A 24 -14.63 -6.95 0.35
N THR A 25 -15.46 -7.04 1.40
CA THR A 25 -15.00 -7.33 2.77
C THR A 25 -14.36 -8.72 2.88
N ARG A 26 -14.98 -9.74 2.27
CA ARG A 26 -14.42 -11.10 2.23
C ARG A 26 -13.11 -11.18 1.45
N TRP A 27 -13.06 -10.52 0.31
CA TRP A 27 -11.84 -10.42 -0.51
C TRP A 27 -10.68 -9.83 0.29
N ILE A 28 -10.89 -8.68 0.94
CA ILE A 28 -9.87 -8.04 1.78
C ILE A 28 -9.49 -8.91 2.98
N ALA A 29 -10.44 -9.62 3.59
CA ALA A 29 -10.14 -10.56 4.67
C ALA A 29 -9.23 -11.70 4.19
N GLY A 30 -9.48 -12.25 3.01
CA GLY A 30 -8.61 -13.27 2.39
C GLY A 30 -7.18 -12.75 2.17
N LEU A 31 -7.02 -11.54 1.61
CA LEU A 31 -5.69 -10.94 1.43
C LEU A 31 -4.97 -10.69 2.76
N HIS A 32 -5.69 -10.25 3.79
CA HIS A 32 -5.13 -10.07 5.14
C HIS A 32 -4.57 -11.39 5.71
N ASP A 33 -5.31 -12.49 5.56
CA ASP A 33 -4.88 -13.81 6.03
C ASP A 33 -3.70 -14.36 5.20
N GLU A 34 -3.73 -14.19 3.87
CA GLU A 34 -2.63 -14.54 2.97
C GLU A 34 -1.34 -13.81 3.36
N LEU A 35 -1.40 -12.48 3.54
CA LEU A 35 -0.25 -11.65 3.90
C LEU A 35 0.27 -11.98 5.29
N THR A 36 -0.61 -12.18 6.28
CA THR A 36 -0.20 -12.58 7.64
C THR A 36 0.56 -13.91 7.62
N SER A 37 0.03 -14.90 6.90
CA SER A 37 0.67 -16.21 6.76
C SER A 37 2.01 -16.12 6.03
N PHE A 38 2.09 -15.29 4.99
CA PHE A 38 3.32 -15.07 4.22
C PHE A 38 4.42 -14.46 5.10
N PHE A 39 4.15 -13.35 5.78
CA PHE A 39 5.15 -12.68 6.62
C PHE A 39 5.50 -13.48 7.88
N GLY A 40 4.55 -14.23 8.45
CA GLY A 40 4.83 -15.14 9.55
C GLY A 40 5.84 -16.23 9.18
N ARG A 41 5.71 -16.82 7.99
CA ARG A 41 6.70 -17.79 7.48
C ARG A 41 8.05 -17.14 7.16
N LEU A 42 8.01 -15.95 6.57
CA LEU A 42 9.22 -15.24 6.14
C LEU A 42 10.07 -14.77 7.33
N ASP A 43 9.44 -14.51 8.48
CA ASP A 43 10.16 -14.13 9.72
C ASP A 43 10.95 -15.27 10.34
N ARG A 44 10.58 -16.54 10.12
CA ARG A 44 11.22 -17.75 10.71
C ARG A 44 10.99 -17.98 12.20
N GLY A 45 10.15 -17.24 12.89
CA GLY A 45 9.90 -17.48 14.32
C GLY A 45 8.95 -16.53 15.02
N GLY A 46 8.75 -15.34 14.45
CA GLY A 46 7.82 -14.35 15.00
C GLY A 46 6.35 -14.73 14.84
N THR A 47 5.55 -14.31 15.78
CA THR A 47 4.11 -14.53 15.80
C THR A 47 3.35 -13.22 15.77
N PHE A 48 2.20 -13.20 15.10
CA PHE A 48 1.30 -12.06 15.11
C PHE A 48 0.33 -12.14 16.27
N SER A 49 0.25 -11.09 17.09
CA SER A 49 -0.89 -10.84 17.96
C SER A 49 -2.03 -10.26 17.16
N GLU A 50 -3.26 -10.60 17.52
CA GLU A 50 -4.46 -10.11 16.83
C GLU A 50 -5.29 -9.22 17.75
N ASP A 51 -5.72 -8.08 17.23
CA ASP A 51 -6.58 -7.12 17.90
C ASP A 51 -7.78 -6.80 17.01
N ARG A 52 -8.98 -7.13 17.48
CA ARG A 52 -10.26 -6.86 16.81
C ARG A 52 -10.88 -5.61 17.39
N TRP A 53 -11.34 -4.73 16.52
CA TRP A 53 -11.90 -3.46 16.96
C TRP A 53 -13.14 -3.09 16.15
N GLU A 54 -14.02 -2.33 16.79
CA GLU A 54 -15.22 -1.76 16.19
C GLU A 54 -15.09 -0.22 16.16
N ARG A 55 -15.75 0.39 15.16
CA ARG A 55 -15.80 1.84 15.01
C ARG A 55 -17.19 2.35 15.40
N PRO A 56 -17.34 3.33 16.30
CA PRO A 56 -18.62 3.88 16.70
C PRO A 56 -19.46 4.42 15.53
N GLY A 57 -18.83 4.87 14.44
CA GLY A 57 -19.51 5.35 13.23
C GLY A 57 -19.89 4.26 12.23
N GLY A 58 -19.68 2.97 12.56
CA GLY A 58 -20.03 1.81 11.76
C GLY A 58 -18.82 1.08 11.17
N GLY A 59 -18.88 -0.24 11.26
CA GLY A 59 -17.82 -1.15 10.83
C GLY A 59 -16.72 -1.35 11.87
N GLY A 60 -15.57 -1.83 11.43
CA GLY A 60 -14.44 -2.15 12.30
C GLY A 60 -13.27 -2.73 11.53
N GLY A 61 -12.39 -3.44 12.22
CA GLY A 61 -11.22 -4.04 11.60
C GLY A 61 -10.53 -5.08 12.47
N VAL A 62 -9.44 -5.60 11.91
CA VAL A 62 -8.53 -6.53 12.57
C VAL A 62 -7.11 -6.08 12.30
N THR A 63 -6.39 -5.77 13.35
CA THR A 63 -4.97 -5.41 13.30
C THR A 63 -4.15 -6.58 13.81
N ARG A 64 -3.18 -7.04 13.02
CA ARG A 64 -2.21 -8.05 13.42
C ARG A 64 -0.83 -7.42 13.50
N VAL A 65 -0.16 -7.57 14.63
CA VAL A 65 1.15 -6.99 14.87
C VAL A 65 2.12 -8.06 15.36
N MET A 66 3.23 -8.17 14.66
CA MET A 66 4.41 -8.88 15.13
C MET A 66 5.36 -7.85 15.73
N THR A 67 5.83 -8.10 16.93
CA THR A 67 6.88 -7.33 17.60
C THR A 67 8.02 -8.25 17.93
N ASP A 68 9.23 -7.75 17.75
CA ASP A 68 10.47 -8.44 18.13
C ASP A 68 10.64 -9.83 17.49
N GLY A 69 10.24 -9.95 16.22
CA GLY A 69 10.44 -11.14 15.40
C GLY A 69 11.93 -11.38 15.09
N VAL A 70 12.25 -12.54 14.52
CA VAL A 70 13.63 -12.92 14.19
C VAL A 70 14.19 -12.06 13.07
N THR A 71 13.47 -11.97 11.96
CA THR A 71 13.83 -11.16 10.79
C THR A 71 13.23 -9.75 10.89
N PHE A 72 12.00 -9.64 11.35
CA PHE A 72 11.27 -8.38 11.40
C PHE A 72 11.16 -7.87 12.84
N GLU A 73 11.79 -6.73 13.10
CA GLU A 73 11.69 -6.05 14.39
C GLU A 73 10.25 -5.62 14.69
N LYS A 74 9.49 -5.25 13.64
CA LYS A 74 8.06 -5.01 13.70
C LYS A 74 7.42 -5.28 12.33
N ALA A 75 6.28 -5.94 12.32
CA ALA A 75 5.39 -6.03 11.17
C ALA A 75 3.96 -5.75 11.61
N GLY A 76 3.28 -4.85 10.91
CA GLY A 76 1.88 -4.54 11.15
C GLY A 76 1.06 -4.79 9.91
N ILE A 77 -0.03 -5.54 10.03
CA ILE A 77 -0.97 -5.84 8.95
C ILE A 77 -2.39 -5.55 9.48
N ASN A 78 -3.03 -4.53 8.92
CA ASN A 78 -4.36 -4.11 9.33
C ASN A 78 -5.34 -4.27 8.18
N ARG A 79 -6.52 -4.81 8.47
CA ARG A 79 -7.68 -4.73 7.59
C ARG A 79 -8.81 -3.97 8.25
N SER A 80 -9.56 -3.24 7.46
CA SER A 80 -10.76 -2.55 7.92
C SER A 80 -11.90 -2.68 6.92
N ALA A 81 -13.13 -2.61 7.43
CA ALA A 81 -14.34 -2.39 6.66
C ALA A 81 -15.17 -1.37 7.44
N VAL A 82 -15.20 -0.14 6.96
CA VAL A 82 -15.82 1.00 7.64
C VAL A 82 -16.82 1.70 6.75
N MET A 83 -17.86 2.25 7.35
CA MET A 83 -18.92 2.96 6.65
C MET A 83 -19.48 4.07 7.53
N GLY A 84 -20.20 4.99 6.95
CA GLY A 84 -20.86 6.06 7.68
C GLY A 84 -21.25 7.23 6.77
N GLU A 85 -21.71 8.30 7.41
CA GLU A 85 -21.92 9.57 6.71
C GLU A 85 -20.60 10.11 6.17
N LEU A 86 -20.65 10.73 5.00
CA LEU A 86 -19.49 11.34 4.36
C LEU A 86 -19.29 12.75 4.92
N PRO A 87 -18.25 13.00 5.73
CA PRO A 87 -17.99 14.33 6.25
C PRO A 87 -17.77 15.34 5.12
N GLU A 88 -18.31 16.56 5.25
CA GLU A 88 -18.21 17.61 4.23
C GLU A 88 -16.76 17.89 3.78
N LEU A 89 -15.82 17.89 4.75
CA LEU A 89 -14.39 18.05 4.45
C LEU A 89 -13.83 16.89 3.61
N ALA A 90 -14.28 15.65 3.88
CA ALA A 90 -13.90 14.48 3.08
C ALA A 90 -14.51 14.55 1.68
N ALA A 91 -15.78 14.93 1.56
CA ALA A 91 -16.45 15.11 0.27
C ALA A 91 -15.72 16.13 -0.63
N ARG A 92 -15.28 17.26 -0.05
CA ARG A 92 -14.48 18.27 -0.77
C ARG A 92 -13.11 17.74 -1.23
N ARG A 93 -12.45 16.88 -0.44
CA ARG A 93 -11.12 16.30 -0.76
C ARG A 93 -11.19 15.17 -1.79
N LEU A 94 -12.29 14.43 -1.81
CA LEU A 94 -12.51 13.35 -2.79
C LEU A 94 -12.76 13.89 -4.22
N GLY A 95 -12.82 15.20 -4.37
CA GLY A 95 -12.79 15.91 -5.65
C GLY A 95 -13.95 15.58 -6.59
N GLY A 96 -14.81 16.54 -6.81
CA GLY A 96 -15.69 16.76 -7.97
C GLY A 96 -16.63 15.64 -8.46
N HIS A 97 -16.19 14.41 -8.57
CA HIS A 97 -17.02 13.35 -9.16
C HIS A 97 -18.06 12.78 -8.19
N GLY A 98 -17.69 12.44 -6.96
CA GLY A 98 -18.63 11.89 -5.98
C GLY A 98 -19.50 12.95 -5.29
N ALA A 99 -18.92 14.11 -4.94
CA ALA A 99 -19.68 15.21 -4.33
C ALA A 99 -20.66 15.87 -5.31
N ALA A 100 -20.32 15.94 -6.61
CA ALA A 100 -21.21 16.42 -7.65
C ALA A 100 -22.42 15.49 -7.90
N ALA A 101 -22.34 14.22 -7.47
CA ALA A 101 -23.39 13.24 -7.65
C ALA A 101 -24.33 13.09 -6.43
N GLY A 102 -24.22 13.94 -5.39
CA GLY A 102 -25.10 13.88 -4.22
C GLY A 102 -24.74 12.78 -3.22
N ALA A 103 -23.48 12.36 -3.18
CA ALA A 103 -23.00 11.37 -2.21
C ALA A 103 -23.10 11.89 -0.77
N THR A 104 -23.73 11.11 0.10
CA THR A 104 -23.93 11.42 1.52
C THR A 104 -23.29 10.38 2.46
N HIS A 105 -23.00 9.19 1.93
CA HIS A 105 -22.44 8.07 2.70
C HIS A 105 -21.26 7.44 1.96
N PHE A 106 -20.39 6.82 2.74
CA PHE A 106 -19.26 6.05 2.21
C PHE A 106 -19.19 4.63 2.77
N PHE A 107 -18.57 3.75 2.02
CA PHE A 107 -18.04 2.48 2.47
C PHE A 107 -16.60 2.35 1.97
N ALA A 108 -15.70 1.92 2.86
CA ALA A 108 -14.29 1.68 2.53
C ALA A 108 -13.85 0.38 3.17
N THR A 109 -13.17 -0.47 2.40
CA THR A 109 -12.49 -1.65 2.92
C THR A 109 -11.12 -1.79 2.29
N GLY A 110 -10.14 -2.20 3.09
CA GLY A 110 -8.77 -2.32 2.62
C GLY A 110 -7.89 -3.10 3.58
N VAL A 111 -6.73 -3.50 3.08
CA VAL A 111 -5.62 -4.03 3.86
C VAL A 111 -4.40 -3.13 3.66
N SER A 112 -3.72 -2.84 4.78
CA SER A 112 -2.48 -2.07 4.81
C SER A 112 -1.44 -2.83 5.60
N LEU A 113 -0.20 -2.84 5.14
CA LEU A 113 0.92 -3.41 5.90
C LEU A 113 2.17 -2.54 5.81
N VAL A 114 2.95 -2.59 6.88
CA VAL A 114 4.33 -2.12 6.90
C VAL A 114 5.17 -3.12 7.67
N VAL A 115 6.33 -3.46 7.11
CA VAL A 115 7.27 -4.38 7.73
C VAL A 115 8.61 -3.70 7.90
N HIS A 116 9.10 -3.64 9.15
CA HIS A 116 10.37 -3.04 9.53
C HIS A 116 11.37 -4.14 9.92
N PRO A 117 12.32 -4.47 9.04
CA PRO A 117 13.32 -5.50 9.29
C PRO A 117 14.32 -5.08 10.39
N ARG A 118 14.85 -6.06 11.12
CA ARG A 118 15.90 -5.85 12.12
C ARG A 118 17.22 -5.43 11.46
N SER A 119 17.62 -6.15 10.41
CA SER A 119 18.86 -5.86 9.67
C SER A 119 18.70 -4.61 8.78
N PRO A 120 19.68 -3.66 8.80
CA PRO A 120 19.72 -2.55 7.85
C PRO A 120 19.94 -2.99 6.39
N LYS A 121 20.36 -4.24 6.16
CA LYS A 121 20.56 -4.79 4.81
C LYS A 121 19.23 -5.15 4.14
N VAL A 122 18.18 -5.41 4.92
CA VAL A 122 16.82 -5.70 4.42
C VAL A 122 16.01 -4.41 4.39
N PRO A 123 15.37 -4.07 3.28
CA PRO A 123 14.56 -2.86 3.18
C PRO A 123 13.21 -2.99 3.91
N THR A 124 12.66 -1.87 4.36
CA THR A 124 11.25 -1.77 4.76
C THR A 124 10.36 -1.87 3.52
N VAL A 125 9.26 -2.59 3.64
CA VAL A 125 8.21 -2.66 2.61
C VAL A 125 6.88 -2.16 3.16
N HIS A 126 6.18 -1.36 2.35
CA HIS A 126 4.81 -0.91 2.57
C HIS A 126 3.91 -1.46 1.47
N LEU A 127 2.67 -1.76 1.82
CA LEU A 127 1.60 -2.10 0.88
C LEU A 127 0.28 -1.57 1.42
N ASN A 128 -0.54 -1.05 0.53
CA ASN A 128 -1.94 -0.74 0.79
C ASN A 128 -2.76 -1.13 -0.44
N VAL A 129 -3.89 -1.79 -0.23
CA VAL A 129 -4.91 -1.98 -1.26
C VAL A 129 -6.28 -1.77 -0.65
N ARG A 130 -7.17 -1.08 -1.37
CA ARG A 130 -8.49 -0.69 -0.87
C ARG A 130 -9.54 -0.63 -1.96
N TYR A 131 -10.78 -0.80 -1.56
CA TYR A 131 -11.97 -0.49 -2.30
C TYR A 131 -12.76 0.61 -1.59
N PHE A 132 -13.26 1.57 -2.33
CA PHE A 132 -14.06 2.68 -1.84
C PHE A 132 -15.35 2.80 -2.65
N GLU A 133 -16.48 3.07 -1.97
CA GLU A 133 -17.78 3.25 -2.58
C GLU A 133 -18.52 4.41 -1.93
N LEU A 134 -19.13 5.24 -2.74
CA LEU A 134 -20.02 6.34 -2.33
C LEU A 134 -21.45 6.00 -2.65
N THR A 135 -22.37 6.41 -1.78
CA THR A 135 -23.81 6.29 -2.00
C THR A 135 -24.53 7.58 -1.63
N ASP A 136 -25.69 7.81 -2.25
CA ASP A 136 -26.63 8.86 -1.86
C ASP A 136 -27.38 8.51 -0.56
N GLU A 137 -28.31 9.36 -0.15
CA GLU A 137 -29.17 9.17 1.04
C GLU A 137 -30.10 7.95 0.93
N HIS A 138 -30.40 7.48 -0.28
CA HIS A 138 -31.22 6.31 -0.56
C HIS A 138 -30.41 5.02 -0.66
N GLY A 139 -29.07 5.11 -0.50
CA GLY A 139 -28.16 3.99 -0.64
C GLY A 139 -27.84 3.61 -2.10
N THR A 140 -28.15 4.47 -3.08
CA THR A 140 -27.79 4.27 -4.48
C THR A 140 -26.31 4.59 -4.70
N PRO A 141 -25.52 3.72 -5.34
CA PRO A 141 -24.14 4.01 -5.64
C PRO A 141 -23.99 5.23 -6.56
N THR A 142 -23.14 6.17 -6.16
CA THR A 142 -22.83 7.37 -6.94
C THR A 142 -21.42 7.30 -7.54
N ASP A 143 -20.48 6.62 -6.87
CA ASP A 143 -19.13 6.37 -7.35
C ASP A 143 -18.49 5.17 -6.64
N SER A 144 -17.52 4.53 -7.29
CA SER A 144 -16.67 3.52 -6.64
C SER A 144 -15.33 3.37 -7.36
N TRP A 145 -14.28 3.09 -6.60
CA TRP A 145 -12.93 2.90 -7.14
C TRP A 145 -12.06 2.02 -6.27
N PHE A 146 -10.96 1.61 -6.84
CA PHE A 146 -9.88 0.96 -6.13
C PHE A 146 -8.70 1.93 -5.98
N GLY A 147 -7.93 1.74 -4.91
CA GLY A 147 -6.69 2.44 -4.68
C GLY A 147 -5.69 1.52 -4.02
N GLY A 148 -4.41 1.86 -4.12
CA GLY A 148 -3.39 1.05 -3.49
C GLY A 148 -1.99 1.33 -4.01
N GLY A 149 -1.09 0.43 -3.66
CA GLY A 149 0.29 0.45 -4.07
C GLY A 149 1.17 -0.34 -3.13
N THR A 150 2.42 -0.46 -3.52
CA THR A 150 3.50 -1.00 -2.70
C THR A 150 4.79 -0.29 -3.05
N ASP A 151 5.61 0.00 -2.04
CA ASP A 151 6.88 0.68 -2.20
C ASP A 151 7.94 0.14 -1.25
N LEU A 152 9.21 0.37 -1.60
CA LEU A 152 10.37 -0.14 -0.91
C LEU A 152 11.21 1.00 -0.35
N THR A 153 11.58 0.91 0.94
CA THR A 153 12.45 1.86 1.63
C THR A 153 13.72 1.15 2.10
N PRO A 154 14.80 1.18 1.30
CA PRO A 154 16.09 0.61 1.68
C PRO A 154 16.84 1.49 2.68
N PHE A 155 17.75 0.86 3.42
CA PHE A 155 18.70 1.50 4.34
C PHE A 155 20.16 1.24 3.95
N TYR A 156 20.36 0.47 2.87
CA TYR A 156 21.65 0.15 2.31
C TYR A 156 21.58 0.16 0.77
N PRO A 157 22.65 0.60 0.04
CA PRO A 157 22.56 0.86 -1.39
C PRO A 157 22.71 -0.40 -2.27
N HIS A 158 21.84 -1.38 -2.06
CA HIS A 158 21.78 -2.59 -2.89
C HIS A 158 20.95 -2.34 -4.16
N ILE A 159 21.62 -1.94 -5.25
CA ILE A 159 20.97 -1.64 -6.54
C ILE A 159 20.19 -2.83 -7.10
N GLU A 160 20.75 -4.03 -6.98
CA GLU A 160 20.11 -5.26 -7.48
C GLU A 160 18.80 -5.60 -6.78
N ASP A 161 18.63 -5.16 -5.53
CA ASP A 161 17.38 -5.35 -4.79
C ASP A 161 16.28 -4.42 -5.35
N GLY A 162 16.63 -3.16 -5.67
CA GLY A 162 15.73 -2.26 -6.38
C GLY A 162 15.32 -2.80 -7.75
N VAL A 163 16.27 -3.31 -8.52
CA VAL A 163 16.00 -3.94 -9.82
C VAL A 163 15.07 -5.15 -9.68
N THR A 164 15.33 -6.03 -8.71
CA THR A 164 14.50 -7.23 -8.45
C THR A 164 13.07 -6.82 -8.11
N PHE A 165 12.90 -5.86 -7.20
CA PHE A 165 11.60 -5.37 -6.77
C PHE A 165 10.80 -4.76 -7.93
N HIS A 166 11.37 -3.83 -8.66
CA HIS A 166 10.70 -3.11 -9.74
C HIS A 166 10.40 -4.00 -10.96
N ARG A 167 11.26 -4.98 -11.28
CA ARG A 167 10.98 -5.97 -12.34
C ARG A 167 9.76 -6.81 -12.01
N ALA A 168 9.66 -7.31 -10.77
CA ALA A 168 8.50 -8.07 -10.34
C ALA A 168 7.21 -7.24 -10.41
N LEU A 169 7.27 -5.95 -10.01
CA LEU A 169 6.13 -5.03 -10.13
C LEU A 169 5.72 -4.79 -11.58
N ARG A 170 6.69 -4.54 -12.47
CA ARG A 170 6.41 -4.35 -13.90
C ARG A 170 5.81 -5.59 -14.51
N ASP A 171 6.45 -6.75 -14.31
CA ASP A 171 6.00 -8.02 -14.90
C ASP A 171 4.59 -8.39 -14.40
N MET A 172 4.24 -8.04 -13.17
CA MET A 172 2.89 -8.18 -12.64
C MET A 172 1.92 -7.20 -13.31
N ALA A 173 2.24 -5.91 -13.35
CA ALA A 173 1.36 -4.86 -13.85
C ALA A 173 1.09 -5.00 -15.36
N ASP A 174 2.12 -5.36 -16.16
CA ASP A 174 2.03 -5.53 -17.61
C ASP A 174 1.08 -6.68 -18.02
N ARG A 175 0.84 -7.67 -17.14
CA ARG A 175 -0.17 -8.71 -17.39
C ARG A 175 -1.60 -8.16 -17.39
N HIS A 176 -1.82 -7.04 -16.73
CA HIS A 176 -3.14 -6.40 -16.62
C HIS A 176 -3.31 -5.27 -17.63
N HIS A 177 -2.32 -4.38 -17.73
CA HIS A 177 -2.33 -3.27 -18.68
C HIS A 177 -0.92 -2.69 -18.89
N ALA A 178 -0.52 -2.50 -20.14
CA ALA A 178 0.84 -2.08 -20.53
C ALA A 178 1.31 -0.73 -19.94
N ARG A 179 0.38 0.14 -19.52
CA ARG A 179 0.71 1.44 -18.93
C ARG A 179 0.72 1.46 -17.41
N PHE A 180 0.21 0.40 -16.74
CA PHE A 180 0.02 0.44 -15.30
C PHE A 180 1.33 0.62 -14.54
N TYR A 181 2.38 -0.12 -14.91
CA TYR A 181 3.65 0.06 -14.23
C TYR A 181 4.20 1.47 -14.41
N SER A 182 4.31 1.97 -15.65
CA SER A 182 4.91 3.29 -15.92
C SER A 182 4.13 4.45 -15.29
N ASP A 183 2.80 4.42 -15.37
CA ASP A 183 1.96 5.49 -14.84
C ASP A 183 1.93 5.46 -13.31
N PHE A 184 1.81 4.28 -12.70
CA PHE A 184 1.74 4.15 -11.24
C PHE A 184 3.10 4.28 -10.56
N LYS A 185 4.18 3.91 -11.25
CA LYS A 185 5.55 4.17 -10.77
C LYS A 185 5.82 5.67 -10.71
N ARG A 186 5.51 6.41 -11.77
CA ARG A 186 5.65 7.86 -11.78
C ARG A 186 4.85 8.51 -10.64
N TRP A 187 3.60 8.11 -10.45
CA TRP A 187 2.78 8.63 -9.36
C TRP A 187 3.32 8.27 -7.98
N CYS A 188 3.89 7.07 -7.83
CA CYS A 188 4.57 6.66 -6.60
C CYS A 188 5.78 7.55 -6.29
N ASP A 189 6.62 7.85 -7.27
CA ASP A 189 7.79 8.71 -7.12
C ASP A 189 7.40 10.15 -6.73
N GLU A 190 6.31 10.66 -7.29
CA GLU A 190 5.78 12.00 -6.97
C GLU A 190 5.12 12.07 -5.59
N TYR A 191 4.53 10.97 -5.12
CA TYR A 191 3.78 10.94 -3.87
C TYR A 191 4.64 10.75 -2.63
N PHE A 192 5.60 9.81 -2.66
CA PHE A 192 6.38 9.42 -1.48
C PHE A 192 7.63 10.29 -1.28
N VAL A 193 7.44 11.60 -1.13
CA VAL A 193 8.50 12.59 -0.92
C VAL A 193 8.28 13.43 0.32
N ASN A 194 9.37 13.72 1.05
CA ASN A 194 9.40 14.66 2.16
C ASN A 194 9.57 16.09 1.62
N VAL A 195 8.46 16.78 1.36
CA VAL A 195 8.47 18.13 0.77
C VAL A 195 9.30 19.11 1.59
N HIS A 196 9.24 19.04 2.92
CA HIS A 196 10.00 19.90 3.84
C HIS A 196 11.51 19.57 3.89
N ARG A 197 11.96 18.54 3.15
CA ARG A 197 13.37 18.14 2.99
C ARG A 197 13.78 18.18 1.52
N GLU A 198 13.49 19.30 0.85
CA GLU A 198 13.86 19.51 -0.55
C GLU A 198 13.37 18.38 -1.49
N ASN A 199 12.19 17.81 -1.16
CA ASN A 199 11.61 16.67 -1.86
C ASN A 199 12.44 15.37 -1.77
N GLU A 200 13.16 15.14 -0.67
CA GLU A 200 13.86 13.88 -0.46
C GLU A 200 12.87 12.70 -0.55
N ALA A 201 13.13 11.74 -1.41
CA ALA A 201 12.30 10.56 -1.55
C ALA A 201 12.36 9.69 -0.28
N ARG A 202 11.21 9.15 0.14
CA ARG A 202 11.09 8.25 1.29
C ARG A 202 11.84 6.93 1.05
N GLY A 203 11.78 6.41 -0.17
CA GLY A 203 12.39 5.17 -0.61
C GLY A 203 12.68 5.19 -2.10
N ILE A 204 12.84 4.03 -2.70
CA ILE A 204 13.09 3.86 -4.14
C ILE A 204 11.80 3.74 -4.96
N GLY A 205 10.66 4.04 -4.35
CA GLY A 205 9.35 3.95 -4.98
C GLY A 205 8.85 2.51 -5.12
N GLY A 206 8.01 2.34 -6.09
CA GLY A 206 7.27 1.13 -6.41
C GLY A 206 6.13 1.49 -7.34
N ILE A 207 4.90 1.17 -6.99
CA ILE A 207 3.68 1.60 -7.70
C ILE A 207 2.68 2.20 -6.70
N PHE A 208 1.99 3.25 -7.12
CA PHE A 208 0.90 3.87 -6.36
C PHE A 208 -0.21 4.29 -7.32
N PHE A 209 -1.46 4.01 -6.96
CA PHE A 209 -2.65 4.39 -7.73
C PHE A 209 -3.81 4.71 -6.79
N ASP A 210 -4.67 5.61 -7.25
CA ASP A 210 -5.92 5.93 -6.59
C ASP A 210 -7.01 6.20 -7.64
N HIS A 211 -8.26 6.18 -7.23
CA HIS A 211 -9.39 6.41 -8.13
C HIS A 211 -9.37 5.52 -9.38
N LEU A 212 -8.83 4.29 -9.28
CA LEU A 212 -8.86 3.32 -10.37
C LEU A 212 -10.26 2.74 -10.49
N ARG A 213 -11.05 3.28 -11.42
CA ARG A 213 -12.45 2.91 -11.64
C ARG A 213 -12.56 1.81 -12.66
N ALA A 214 -13.57 0.95 -12.49
CA ALA A 214 -13.96 0.05 -13.55
C ALA A 214 -14.51 0.84 -14.76
N ASP A 215 -14.31 0.28 -15.95
CA ASP A 215 -14.81 0.81 -17.22
C ASP A 215 -14.28 2.22 -17.58
N ASP A 216 -13.19 2.66 -16.92
CA ASP A 216 -12.51 3.90 -17.28
C ASP A 216 -11.89 3.78 -18.68
N ALA A 217 -12.13 4.79 -19.52
CA ALA A 217 -11.68 4.82 -20.90
C ALA A 217 -10.15 4.73 -21.07
N SER A 218 -9.39 5.07 -20.03
CA SER A 218 -7.93 5.02 -20.05
C SER A 218 -7.37 3.60 -20.11
N HIS A 219 -8.12 2.59 -19.62
CA HIS A 219 -7.69 1.19 -19.59
C HIS A 219 -8.77 0.18 -20.03
N GLY A 220 -10.05 0.53 -20.01
CA GLY A 220 -11.16 -0.31 -20.48
C GLY A 220 -11.36 -1.61 -19.69
N LEU A 221 -10.86 -1.70 -18.45
CA LEU A 221 -11.01 -2.89 -17.62
C LEU A 221 -12.32 -2.85 -16.85
N ASP A 222 -13.03 -3.97 -16.83
CA ASP A 222 -14.18 -4.17 -15.97
C ASP A 222 -13.78 -4.30 -14.48
N ARG A 223 -14.78 -4.35 -13.60
CA ARG A 223 -14.56 -4.44 -12.16
C ARG A 223 -13.75 -5.68 -11.74
N GLU A 224 -13.99 -6.82 -12.35
CA GLU A 224 -13.33 -8.08 -11.99
C GLU A 224 -11.84 -8.01 -12.35
N ARG A 225 -11.51 -7.45 -13.51
CA ARG A 225 -10.13 -7.25 -13.96
C ARG A 225 -9.38 -6.23 -13.11
N VAL A 226 -10.03 -5.12 -12.75
CA VAL A 226 -9.42 -4.15 -11.81
C VAL A 226 -9.19 -4.79 -10.45
N GLN A 227 -10.16 -5.53 -9.90
CA GLN A 227 -9.99 -6.25 -8.63
C GLN A 227 -8.91 -7.33 -8.70
N ALA A 228 -8.77 -8.02 -9.84
CA ALA A 228 -7.69 -8.99 -10.08
C ALA A 228 -6.32 -8.30 -10.05
N PHE A 229 -6.16 -7.16 -10.73
CA PHE A 229 -4.94 -6.36 -10.65
C PHE A 229 -4.61 -5.96 -9.21
N VAL A 230 -5.57 -5.42 -8.47
CA VAL A 230 -5.37 -5.00 -7.07
C VAL A 230 -5.01 -6.18 -6.16
N SER A 231 -5.58 -7.36 -6.43
CA SER A 231 -5.22 -8.60 -5.73
C SER A 231 -3.77 -9.02 -6.02
N ASP A 232 -3.34 -8.89 -7.27
CA ASP A 232 -1.97 -9.22 -7.67
C ASP A 232 -0.95 -8.22 -7.11
N VAL A 233 -1.33 -6.95 -6.91
CA VAL A 233 -0.51 -5.97 -6.17
C VAL A 233 -0.24 -6.45 -4.73
N ALA A 234 -1.23 -7.04 -4.05
CA ALA A 234 -1.02 -7.58 -2.72
C ALA A 234 -0.13 -8.85 -2.74
N ARG A 235 -0.25 -9.67 -3.76
CA ARG A 235 0.44 -10.97 -3.87
C ARG A 235 1.85 -10.88 -4.46
N VAL A 236 2.18 -9.78 -5.18
CA VAL A 236 3.47 -9.63 -5.84
C VAL A 236 4.66 -9.63 -4.87
N LEU A 237 4.42 -9.35 -3.58
CA LEU A 237 5.47 -9.35 -2.55
C LEU A 237 6.22 -10.68 -2.43
N LYS A 238 5.60 -11.79 -2.80
CA LYS A 238 6.28 -13.08 -2.87
C LYS A 238 7.41 -13.09 -3.92
N GLN A 239 7.22 -12.43 -5.05
CA GLN A 239 8.23 -12.32 -6.10
C GLN A 239 9.13 -11.10 -5.92
N ALA A 240 8.59 -10.02 -5.37
CA ALA A 240 9.27 -8.74 -5.27
C ALA A 240 10.09 -8.58 -4.00
N TYR A 241 9.60 -9.08 -2.85
CA TYR A 241 10.21 -8.82 -1.56
C TYR A 241 10.88 -10.05 -0.90
N GLU A 242 10.27 -11.25 -1.00
CA GLU A 242 10.85 -12.46 -0.41
C GLU A 242 12.30 -12.71 -0.86
N PRO A 243 12.67 -12.58 -2.17
CA PRO A 243 14.06 -12.78 -2.60
C PRO A 243 15.05 -11.79 -1.95
N LEU A 244 14.62 -10.58 -1.63
CA LEU A 244 15.44 -9.58 -0.97
C LEU A 244 15.73 -9.98 0.49
N VAL A 245 14.68 -10.38 1.20
CA VAL A 245 14.78 -10.86 2.58
C VAL A 245 15.68 -12.10 2.65
N GLU A 246 15.43 -13.10 1.80
CA GLU A 246 16.20 -14.35 1.73
C GLU A 246 17.70 -14.10 1.49
N ARG A 247 18.03 -13.13 0.66
CA ARG A 247 19.41 -12.76 0.30
C ARG A 247 20.11 -12.00 1.40
N ARG A 248 19.41 -11.15 2.18
CA ARG A 248 20.01 -10.13 3.03
C ARG A 248 19.84 -10.32 4.53
N ARG A 249 18.90 -11.12 4.99
CA ARG A 249 18.56 -11.20 6.42
C ARG A 249 19.68 -11.73 7.29
N ASP A 250 20.56 -12.57 6.72
CA ASP A 250 21.67 -13.18 7.43
C ASP A 250 23.00 -12.43 7.18
N ASP A 251 22.98 -11.32 6.39
CA ASP A 251 24.15 -10.47 6.18
C ASP A 251 24.53 -9.76 7.49
N ALA A 252 25.83 -9.81 7.82
CA ALA A 252 26.35 -9.10 8.99
C ALA A 252 26.25 -7.58 8.81
N PHE A 253 26.00 -6.88 9.89
CA PHE A 253 25.98 -5.44 9.95
C PHE A 253 26.63 -4.93 11.24
N ASN A 254 27.07 -3.68 11.23
CA ASN A 254 27.71 -3.02 12.36
C ASN A 254 26.82 -1.92 12.95
N ASP A 255 27.28 -1.33 14.07
CA ASP A 255 26.52 -0.29 14.79
C ASP A 255 26.29 0.96 13.95
N ALA A 256 27.24 1.37 13.09
CA ALA A 256 27.07 2.54 12.22
C ALA A 256 25.97 2.31 11.17
N GLU A 257 25.89 1.13 10.59
CA GLU A 257 24.82 0.76 9.65
C GLU A 257 23.45 0.70 10.36
N ARG A 258 23.43 0.21 11.59
CA ARG A 258 22.22 0.21 12.42
C ARG A 258 21.79 1.64 12.78
N GLU A 259 22.72 2.48 13.20
CA GLU A 259 22.43 3.90 13.51
C GLU A 259 21.86 4.62 12.29
N PHE A 260 22.48 4.43 11.13
CA PHE A 260 21.97 5.03 9.88
C PHE A 260 20.56 4.53 9.53
N GLN A 261 20.27 3.23 9.72
CA GLN A 261 18.90 2.71 9.57
C GLN A 261 17.92 3.48 10.46
N LEU A 262 18.26 3.76 11.71
CA LEU A 262 17.39 4.51 12.64
C LEU A 262 17.18 5.95 12.16
N VAL A 263 18.21 6.61 11.65
CA VAL A 263 18.11 7.95 11.05
C VAL A 263 17.18 7.93 9.83
N ARG A 264 17.31 6.95 8.95
CA ARG A 264 16.43 6.79 7.78
C ARG A 264 15.00 6.45 8.19
N ARG A 265 14.79 5.69 9.26
CA ARG A 265 13.47 5.48 9.86
C ARG A 265 12.86 6.79 10.37
N GLY A 266 13.66 7.73 10.86
CA GLY A 266 13.20 9.09 11.16
C GLY A 266 12.57 9.78 9.94
N ARG A 267 13.21 9.68 8.76
CA ARG A 267 12.65 10.21 7.48
C ARG A 267 11.33 9.53 7.09
N TYR A 268 11.25 8.22 7.30
CA TYR A 268 10.01 7.45 7.08
C TYR A 268 8.88 7.91 8.01
N VAL A 269 9.16 8.15 9.30
CA VAL A 269 8.20 8.66 10.28
C VAL A 269 7.73 10.06 9.91
N GLU A 270 8.65 10.96 9.50
CA GLU A 270 8.30 12.30 9.05
C GLU A 270 7.29 12.25 7.90
N PHE A 271 7.56 11.45 6.87
CA PHE A 271 6.62 11.31 5.75
C PHE A 271 5.24 10.84 6.25
N ASN A 272 5.20 9.77 7.02
CA ASN A 272 3.93 9.18 7.46
C ASN A 272 3.09 10.13 8.34
N LEU A 273 3.72 10.89 9.24
CA LEU A 273 2.99 11.80 10.14
C LEU A 273 2.63 13.14 9.49
N VAL A 274 3.44 13.63 8.55
CA VAL A 274 3.31 15.00 8.01
C VAL A 274 2.69 15.01 6.62
N HIS A 275 2.95 14.00 5.79
CA HIS A 275 2.60 14.01 4.36
C HIS A 275 1.65 12.90 3.93
N ASP A 276 1.64 11.73 4.64
CA ASP A 276 0.78 10.63 4.22
C ASP A 276 -0.71 10.96 4.40
N ARG A 277 -1.41 11.05 3.27
CA ARG A 277 -2.84 11.40 3.25
C ARG A 277 -3.69 10.41 4.04
N GLY A 278 -3.33 9.12 4.02
CA GLY A 278 -4.06 8.07 4.75
C GLY A 278 -3.90 8.22 6.26
N THR A 279 -2.69 8.44 6.74
CA THR A 279 -2.39 8.68 8.15
C THR A 279 -3.07 9.96 8.64
N ILE A 280 -2.92 11.07 7.92
CA ILE A 280 -3.54 12.36 8.28
C ILE A 280 -5.06 12.24 8.32
N PHE A 281 -5.66 11.63 7.29
CA PHE A 281 -7.11 11.42 7.25
C PHE A 281 -7.58 10.54 8.42
N GLY A 282 -6.88 9.45 8.69
CA GLY A 282 -7.20 8.56 9.80
C GLY A 282 -7.20 9.29 11.14
N LEU A 283 -6.15 10.05 11.44
CA LEU A 283 -6.04 10.82 12.67
C LEU A 283 -7.10 11.94 12.79
N GLN A 284 -7.44 12.60 11.69
CA GLN A 284 -8.45 13.68 11.64
C GLN A 284 -9.89 13.16 11.73
N THR A 285 -10.15 11.90 11.37
CA THR A 285 -11.50 11.29 11.37
C THR A 285 -11.73 10.36 12.55
N ASN A 286 -10.91 10.47 13.61
CA ASN A 286 -11.00 9.62 14.80
C ASN A 286 -10.91 8.12 14.48
N ALA A 287 -10.11 7.75 13.49
CA ALA A 287 -9.76 6.34 13.30
C ALA A 287 -8.97 5.84 14.52
N ARG A 288 -8.96 4.52 14.71
CA ARG A 288 -8.21 3.91 15.80
C ARG A 288 -6.71 4.22 15.66
N VAL A 289 -6.18 5.00 16.60
CA VAL A 289 -4.81 5.52 16.55
C VAL A 289 -3.77 4.39 16.46
N GLU A 290 -3.94 3.32 17.26
CA GLU A 290 -3.04 2.16 17.24
C GLU A 290 -2.97 1.48 15.88
N SER A 291 -4.10 1.40 15.17
CA SER A 291 -4.16 0.82 13.83
C SER A 291 -3.58 1.73 12.76
N VAL A 292 -3.66 3.04 12.93
CA VAL A 292 -3.03 4.04 12.06
C VAL A 292 -1.51 4.04 12.27
N LEU A 293 -1.06 4.13 13.54
CA LEU A 293 0.35 4.25 13.89
C LEU A 293 1.10 2.91 13.95
N MET A 294 0.42 1.77 13.69
CA MET A 294 1.11 0.48 13.57
C MET A 294 2.17 0.50 12.45
N SER A 295 1.99 1.38 11.46
CA SER A 295 2.91 1.55 10.32
C SER A 295 4.28 2.11 10.71
N LEU A 296 4.40 2.70 11.89
CA LEU A 296 5.66 3.29 12.32
C LEU A 296 6.62 2.23 12.86
N PRO A 297 7.95 2.42 12.66
CA PRO A 297 8.97 1.55 13.24
C PRO A 297 8.98 1.63 14.77
N PRO A 298 9.47 0.59 15.47
CA PRO A 298 9.55 0.64 16.93
C PRO A 298 10.60 1.62 17.45
N LEU A 299 11.66 1.87 16.66
CA LEU A 299 12.74 2.80 16.94
C LEU A 299 13.04 3.64 15.71
N ALA A 300 13.27 4.93 15.92
CA ALA A 300 13.72 5.90 14.93
C ALA A 300 14.64 6.92 15.60
N MET A 301 15.50 7.59 14.84
CA MET A 301 16.45 8.57 15.32
C MET A 301 16.44 9.82 14.44
N TRP A 302 16.70 10.96 15.03
CA TRP A 302 16.95 12.22 14.33
C TRP A 302 18.32 12.75 14.70
N GLN A 303 19.12 13.03 13.68
CA GLN A 303 20.40 13.72 13.81
C GLN A 303 20.24 15.13 13.27
N TYR A 304 20.84 16.10 13.96
CA TYR A 304 20.88 17.50 13.50
C TYR A 304 21.92 17.65 12.37
N ALA A 305 21.45 18.04 11.18
CA ALA A 305 22.28 18.29 9.99
C ALA A 305 23.37 17.22 9.74
N PRO A 306 22.99 15.93 9.57
CA PRO A 306 23.99 14.88 9.32
C PRO A 306 24.73 15.15 8.03
N HIS A 307 26.04 14.92 8.05
CA HIS A 307 26.91 15.07 6.89
C HIS A 307 27.56 13.72 6.57
N TYR A 308 27.47 13.32 5.30
CA TYR A 308 28.04 12.06 4.81
C TYR A 308 29.14 12.34 3.79
N THR A 309 30.26 11.62 3.88
CA THR A 309 31.31 11.74 2.87
C THR A 309 30.86 11.16 1.54
N ALA A 310 31.34 11.72 0.43
CA ALA A 310 30.81 11.41 -0.90
C ALA A 310 30.83 9.92 -1.28
N ASP A 311 31.82 9.17 -0.77
CA ASP A 311 32.00 7.75 -1.08
C ASP A 311 31.41 6.80 0.01
N SER A 312 30.81 7.37 1.06
CA SER A 312 30.18 6.54 2.10
C SER A 312 28.94 5.82 1.60
N PHE A 313 28.56 4.72 2.25
CA PHE A 313 27.35 3.99 1.87
C PHE A 313 26.08 4.81 2.12
N GLU A 314 26.12 5.73 3.09
CA GLU A 314 25.02 6.65 3.38
C GLU A 314 24.77 7.60 2.20
N ALA A 315 25.86 8.23 1.69
CA ALA A 315 25.77 9.11 0.53
C ALA A 315 25.37 8.33 -0.74
N GLN A 316 25.83 7.10 -0.90
CA GLN A 316 25.43 6.22 -2.01
C GLN A 316 23.93 5.87 -1.91
N LEU A 317 23.41 5.58 -0.70
CA LEU A 317 21.99 5.36 -0.52
C LEU A 317 21.18 6.62 -0.88
N VAL A 318 21.55 7.79 -0.38
CA VAL A 318 20.81 9.04 -0.69
C VAL A 318 20.72 9.24 -2.20
N ARG A 319 21.82 9.06 -2.95
CA ARG A 319 21.79 9.10 -4.42
C ARG A 319 20.92 8.00 -5.06
N MET A 320 20.86 6.81 -4.41
CA MET A 320 20.03 5.71 -4.89
C MET A 320 18.53 6.02 -4.80
N LEU A 321 18.11 6.89 -3.88
CA LEU A 321 16.69 7.25 -3.70
C LEU A 321 16.18 8.19 -4.80
N GLU A 322 17.05 8.81 -5.59
CA GLU A 322 16.63 9.63 -6.72
C GLU A 322 15.81 8.80 -7.72
N PRO A 323 14.66 9.33 -8.21
CA PRO A 323 13.83 8.63 -9.18
C PRO A 323 14.62 8.19 -10.42
N ARG A 324 14.49 6.91 -10.77
CA ARG A 324 15.21 6.31 -11.92
C ARG A 324 14.42 5.17 -12.54
N ASP A 325 14.84 4.79 -13.74
CA ASP A 325 14.38 3.55 -14.37
C ASP A 325 15.15 2.35 -13.76
N TRP A 326 14.45 1.63 -12.89
CA TRP A 326 14.98 0.43 -12.24
C TRP A 326 14.99 -0.81 -13.13
N VAL A 327 14.25 -0.78 -14.23
CA VAL A 327 13.95 -1.98 -15.00
C VAL A 327 14.89 -2.18 -16.16
N THR A 328 15.17 -1.13 -16.92
CA THR A 328 16.07 -1.21 -18.08
C THR A 328 17.54 -1.21 -17.69
N GLY A 329 17.85 -0.91 -16.43
CA GLY A 329 19.23 -0.93 -15.93
C GLY A 329 20.10 0.21 -16.46
N VAL A 330 19.50 1.20 -17.11
CA VAL A 330 20.23 2.41 -17.54
C VAL A 330 20.41 3.28 -16.30
N ALA A 331 21.60 3.25 -15.72
CA ALA A 331 21.97 4.27 -14.75
C ALA A 331 21.72 5.64 -15.41
N GLY A 332 20.84 6.45 -14.80
CA GLY A 332 20.66 7.82 -15.22
C GLY A 332 22.04 8.48 -15.32
N LYS A 333 22.33 9.06 -16.47
CA LYS A 333 23.56 9.85 -16.70
C LYS A 333 23.54 11.10 -15.86
#